data_9f1c9efa4fc88d7f675c3351ee97e094
#
_entry.id   9f1c9efa4fc88d7f675c3351ee97e094
#
_cell.length_a   1.000
_cell.length_b   1.000
_cell.length_c   1.000
_cell.angle_alpha   90.00
_cell.angle_beta   90.00
_cell.angle_gamma   90.00
#
_symmetry.space_group_name_H-M   'P 1'
#
loop_
_entity.id
_entity.type
_entity.pdbx_description
1 polymer ?
#
loop_
_entity_poly.entity_id
_entity_poly.type
_entity_poly.pdbx_seq_one_letter_code
_entity_poly.pdbx_strand_id
1 'polypeptide(L)'
;MFTATLENFKADLDQTMSPILSTLHGNGVFKTSSVSIGGFPAFVKLGEALKIEQLKNLNIQNVMAEYEFKDGRVNLRNPVKVKIDKIDAEITGSTGFDQTIDYNWKMTVPTEMFGAQANNMVAGLLGQASSAIGTTVSMPKTVKVNVGFGGTVMKPTVKTGTKAGEAEASVKDQAVTAIKDKANEEAQKILADAQAQVEKLKADAKVASDKLKAEGYAAADKQVEDVKNPIAKIAAKKAA
;
A
#
# COMPACT_ATOMS: atom_id res chain seq x y z
N MET A 1 -13.44 -15.25 25.74
CA MET A 1 -14.55 -16.11 25.29
C MET A 1 -14.33 -16.42 23.81
N PHE A 2 -14.52 -17.67 23.39
CA PHE A 2 -14.41 -18.06 21.99
C PHE A 2 -15.64 -18.90 21.57
N THR A 3 -15.91 -18.91 20.29
CA THR A 3 -16.89 -19.82 19.66
C THR A 3 -16.26 -20.50 18.47
N ALA A 4 -16.58 -21.77 18.26
CA ALA A 4 -16.19 -22.53 17.07
C ALA A 4 -17.43 -23.28 16.57
N THR A 5 -17.69 -23.18 15.28
CA THR A 5 -18.72 -24.00 14.60
C THR A 5 -18.02 -25.04 13.75
N LEU A 6 -18.67 -26.18 13.60
CA LEU A 6 -18.21 -27.24 12.70
C LEU A 6 -19.41 -27.76 11.92
N GLU A 7 -19.27 -27.77 10.61
CA GLU A 7 -20.31 -28.16 9.66
C GLU A 7 -19.76 -29.20 8.67
N ASN A 8 -20.64 -30.00 8.11
CA ASN A 8 -20.32 -31.00 7.09
C ASN A 8 -19.19 -31.97 7.49
N PHE A 9 -19.16 -32.31 8.78
CA PHE A 9 -18.10 -33.16 9.33
C PHE A 9 -18.24 -34.61 8.84
N LYS A 10 -17.15 -35.15 8.28
CA LYS A 10 -17.03 -36.54 7.80
C LYS A 10 -15.65 -37.06 8.11
N ALA A 11 -15.55 -38.33 8.46
CA ALA A 11 -14.29 -39.05 8.59
C ALA A 11 -14.54 -40.54 8.31
N ASP A 12 -13.60 -41.21 7.69
CA ASP A 12 -13.57 -42.68 7.64
C ASP A 12 -13.07 -43.20 8.98
N LEU A 13 -13.51 -44.42 9.33
CA LEU A 13 -13.08 -45.08 10.55
C LEU A 13 -12.17 -46.24 10.18
N ASP A 14 -11.18 -46.50 11.01
CA ASP A 14 -10.36 -47.70 10.91
C ASP A 14 -11.07 -48.94 11.54
N GLN A 15 -10.39 -50.08 11.53
CA GLN A 15 -10.91 -51.33 12.07
C GLN A 15 -11.18 -51.26 13.58
N THR A 16 -10.62 -50.29 14.28
CA THR A 16 -10.84 -50.05 15.71
C THR A 16 -11.89 -48.98 15.98
N MET A 17 -12.64 -48.53 14.95
CA MET A 17 -13.62 -47.46 15.01
C MET A 17 -13.00 -46.09 15.34
N SER A 18 -11.71 -45.92 15.13
CA SER A 18 -11.01 -44.65 15.31
C SER A 18 -11.03 -43.83 14.01
N PRO A 19 -11.22 -42.50 14.07
CA PRO A 19 -11.22 -41.66 12.88
C PRO A 19 -9.85 -41.65 12.19
N ILE A 20 -9.84 -41.90 10.90
CA ILE A 20 -8.64 -41.75 10.06
C ILE A 20 -8.49 -40.27 9.73
N LEU A 21 -7.56 -39.57 10.41
CA LEU A 21 -7.41 -38.12 10.36
C LEU A 21 -7.14 -37.57 8.98
N SER A 22 -6.51 -38.34 8.08
CA SER A 22 -6.27 -37.91 6.68
C SER A 22 -7.55 -37.82 5.84
N THR A 23 -8.62 -38.53 6.26
CA THR A 23 -9.94 -38.54 5.60
C THR A 23 -10.93 -37.54 6.20
N LEU A 24 -10.49 -36.79 7.19
CA LEU A 24 -11.32 -35.85 7.89
C LEU A 24 -11.67 -34.67 7.01
N HIS A 25 -12.96 -34.44 6.81
CA HIS A 25 -13.52 -33.32 6.08
C HIS A 25 -14.51 -32.55 6.96
N GLY A 26 -14.62 -31.28 6.72
CA GLY A 26 -15.55 -30.39 7.42
C GLY A 26 -15.11 -28.94 7.26
N ASN A 27 -15.96 -28.04 7.61
CA ASN A 27 -15.66 -26.63 7.61
C ASN A 27 -16.27 -25.94 8.82
N GLY A 28 -15.77 -24.77 9.16
CA GLY A 28 -16.33 -24.04 10.28
C GLY A 28 -15.79 -22.63 10.38
N VAL A 29 -16.24 -21.95 11.43
CA VAL A 29 -15.82 -20.60 11.76
C VAL A 29 -15.36 -20.59 13.21
N PHE A 30 -14.16 -20.07 13.43
CA PHE A 30 -13.63 -19.75 14.75
C PHE A 30 -13.71 -18.26 15.00
N LYS A 31 -14.25 -17.86 16.15
CA LYS A 31 -14.32 -16.46 16.58
C LYS A 31 -13.85 -16.33 18.01
N THR A 32 -13.05 -15.33 18.29
CA THR A 32 -12.65 -15.00 19.68
C THR A 32 -12.47 -13.50 19.84
N SER A 33 -12.79 -12.99 21.02
CA SER A 33 -12.58 -11.58 21.36
C SER A 33 -11.10 -11.25 21.55
N SER A 34 -10.28 -12.20 22.00
CA SER A 34 -8.84 -12.02 22.16
C SER A 34 -8.09 -13.33 22.16
N VAL A 35 -6.87 -13.29 21.63
CA VAL A 35 -5.87 -14.37 21.70
C VAL A 35 -4.57 -13.75 22.19
N SER A 36 -4.02 -14.30 23.28
CA SER A 36 -2.69 -13.93 23.77
C SER A 36 -1.75 -15.12 23.57
N ILE A 37 -0.66 -14.90 22.85
CA ILE A 37 0.36 -15.90 22.56
C ILE A 37 1.70 -15.34 23.05
N GLY A 38 2.23 -15.88 24.13
CA GLY A 38 3.51 -15.47 24.69
C GLY A 38 4.58 -16.55 24.54
N GLY A 39 5.81 -16.15 24.26
CA GLY A 39 6.98 -17.03 24.25
C GLY A 39 6.96 -18.14 23.18
N PHE A 40 6.08 -18.08 22.18
CA PHE A 40 6.08 -19.06 21.10
C PHE A 40 7.36 -18.92 20.25
N PRO A 41 8.18 -19.99 20.09
CA PRO A 41 9.52 -19.87 19.51
C PRO A 41 9.58 -19.22 18.14
N ALA A 42 8.55 -19.39 17.31
CA ALA A 42 8.48 -18.75 15.99
C ALA A 42 8.37 -17.23 16.10
N PHE A 43 7.52 -16.74 17.01
CA PHE A 43 7.31 -15.29 17.19
C PHE A 43 8.48 -14.65 17.93
N VAL A 44 9.12 -15.35 18.85
CA VAL A 44 10.36 -14.87 19.47
C VAL A 44 11.44 -14.68 18.41
N LYS A 45 11.70 -15.67 17.55
CA LYS A 45 12.64 -15.57 16.43
C LYS A 45 12.29 -14.45 15.46
N LEU A 46 11.00 -14.28 15.15
CA LEU A 46 10.53 -13.21 14.27
C LEU A 46 10.79 -11.83 14.88
N GLY A 47 10.44 -11.65 16.16
CA GLY A 47 10.68 -10.41 16.89
C GLY A 47 12.16 -10.03 16.96
N GLU A 48 13.04 -11.03 17.14
CA GLU A 48 14.49 -10.85 17.12
C GLU A 48 15.01 -10.48 15.73
N ALA A 49 14.53 -11.15 14.68
CA ALA A 49 14.94 -10.92 13.31
C ALA A 49 14.54 -9.52 12.81
N LEU A 50 13.32 -9.07 13.15
CA LEU A 50 12.79 -7.76 12.75
C LEU A 50 13.11 -6.65 13.76
N LYS A 51 13.68 -6.99 14.94
CA LYS A 51 13.92 -6.06 16.06
C LYS A 51 12.63 -5.40 16.57
N ILE A 52 11.53 -6.17 16.60
CA ILE A 52 10.20 -5.73 17.04
C ILE A 52 9.78 -6.58 18.25
N GLU A 53 9.92 -6.03 19.45
CA GLU A 53 9.63 -6.74 20.70
C GLU A 53 8.17 -7.18 20.83
N GLN A 54 7.23 -6.41 20.30
CA GLN A 54 5.78 -6.69 20.32
C GLN A 54 5.44 -8.03 19.63
N LEU A 55 6.26 -8.47 18.68
CA LEU A 55 6.06 -9.77 18.01
C LEU A 55 6.41 -10.97 18.86
N LYS A 56 7.14 -10.80 19.96
CA LYS A 56 7.48 -11.90 20.89
C LYS A 56 6.30 -12.33 21.75
N ASN A 57 5.40 -11.40 22.04
CA ASN A 57 4.19 -11.62 22.81
C ASN A 57 3.01 -10.98 22.09
N LEU A 58 2.27 -11.80 21.36
CA LEU A 58 1.14 -11.32 20.57
C LEU A 58 -0.10 -11.18 21.43
N ASN A 59 -0.79 -10.06 21.30
CA ASN A 59 -2.14 -9.87 21.80
C ASN A 59 -3.02 -9.42 20.62
N ILE A 60 -3.85 -10.34 20.15
CA ILE A 60 -4.68 -10.15 18.96
C ILE A 60 -6.13 -10.11 19.40
N GLN A 61 -6.84 -9.08 18.97
CA GLN A 61 -8.26 -8.90 19.30
C GLN A 61 -9.16 -9.18 18.10
N ASN A 62 -10.38 -9.61 18.40
CA ASN A 62 -11.46 -9.78 17.41
C ASN A 62 -11.04 -10.69 16.24
N VAL A 63 -10.48 -11.87 16.54
CA VAL A 63 -10.09 -12.85 15.53
C VAL A 63 -11.31 -13.59 15.01
N MET A 64 -11.47 -13.62 13.69
CA MET A 64 -12.42 -14.47 12.99
C MET A 64 -11.67 -15.23 11.90
N ALA A 65 -11.73 -16.55 11.93
CA ALA A 65 -11.10 -17.42 10.97
C ALA A 65 -12.11 -18.46 10.44
N GLU A 66 -12.27 -18.50 9.13
CA GLU A 66 -12.97 -19.57 8.43
C GLU A 66 -11.96 -20.67 8.12
N TYR A 67 -12.30 -21.91 8.49
CA TYR A 67 -11.41 -23.04 8.30
C TYR A 67 -12.09 -24.23 7.64
N GLU A 68 -11.28 -25.09 7.07
CA GLU A 68 -11.73 -26.38 6.56
C GLU A 68 -10.75 -27.50 6.95
N PHE A 69 -11.28 -28.69 7.21
CA PHE A 69 -10.53 -29.91 7.31
C PHE A 69 -10.42 -30.56 5.94
N LYS A 70 -9.21 -30.70 5.45
CA LYS A 70 -8.94 -31.30 4.14
C LYS A 70 -7.49 -31.83 4.10
N ASP A 71 -7.32 -33.01 3.51
CA ASP A 71 -6.01 -33.62 3.28
C ASP A 71 -5.14 -33.74 4.56
N GLY A 72 -5.77 -34.11 5.68
CA GLY A 72 -5.10 -34.26 6.97
C GLY A 72 -4.67 -32.93 7.61
N ARG A 73 -5.25 -31.81 7.19
CA ARG A 73 -4.90 -30.46 7.64
C ARG A 73 -6.12 -29.63 8.00
N VAL A 74 -5.90 -28.65 8.86
CA VAL A 74 -6.81 -27.51 9.10
C VAL A 74 -6.32 -26.35 8.26
N ASN A 75 -7.03 -26.00 7.22
CA ASN A 75 -6.68 -24.93 6.29
C ASN A 75 -7.50 -23.67 6.59
N LEU A 76 -6.89 -22.50 6.53
CA LEU A 76 -7.61 -21.24 6.49
C LEU A 76 -8.24 -21.07 5.11
N ARG A 77 -9.57 -20.96 5.04
CA ARG A 77 -10.30 -20.81 3.76
C ARG A 77 -10.11 -19.42 3.15
N ASN A 78 -10.03 -18.43 4.01
CA ASN A 78 -9.83 -17.03 3.63
C ASN A 78 -8.67 -16.44 4.44
N PRO A 79 -7.97 -15.42 3.91
CA PRO A 79 -6.97 -14.71 4.69
C PRO A 79 -7.55 -14.12 5.96
N VAL A 80 -6.97 -14.45 7.10
CA VAL A 80 -7.37 -13.91 8.40
C VAL A 80 -6.65 -12.58 8.62
N LYS A 81 -7.43 -11.52 8.71
CA LYS A 81 -6.90 -10.16 8.98
C LYS A 81 -6.89 -9.92 10.48
N VAL A 82 -5.74 -9.57 11.00
CA VAL A 82 -5.54 -9.28 12.43
C VAL A 82 -4.73 -8.00 12.61
N LYS A 83 -4.91 -7.39 13.77
CA LYS A 83 -4.10 -6.26 14.20
C LYS A 83 -3.29 -6.64 15.44
N ILE A 84 -1.99 -6.44 15.38
CA ILE A 84 -1.03 -6.71 16.45
C ILE A 84 -0.42 -5.36 16.84
N ASP A 85 -0.93 -4.74 17.88
CA ASP A 85 -0.61 -3.34 18.23
C ASP A 85 -0.84 -2.41 17.02
N LYS A 86 0.20 -1.84 16.44
CA LYS A 86 0.16 -0.98 15.26
C LYS A 86 0.41 -1.72 13.93
N ILE A 87 0.65 -3.04 13.97
CA ILE A 87 0.93 -3.87 12.81
C ILE A 87 -0.37 -4.47 12.27
N ASP A 88 -0.67 -4.23 11.01
CA ASP A 88 -1.73 -4.96 10.32
C ASP A 88 -1.14 -6.21 9.68
N ALA A 89 -1.77 -7.36 9.91
CA ALA A 89 -1.32 -8.64 9.37
C ALA A 89 -2.45 -9.40 8.70
N GLU A 90 -2.12 -10.03 7.58
CA GLU A 90 -2.97 -10.95 6.83
C GLU A 90 -2.32 -12.33 6.83
N ILE A 91 -3.04 -13.31 7.38
CA ILE A 91 -2.55 -14.65 7.64
C ILE A 91 -3.24 -15.64 6.72
N THR A 92 -2.47 -16.45 6.00
CA THR A 92 -2.94 -17.59 5.23
C THR A 92 -2.14 -18.84 5.62
N GLY A 93 -2.70 -20.01 5.40
CA GLY A 93 -1.96 -21.25 5.63
C GLY A 93 -2.76 -22.34 6.34
N SER A 94 -2.05 -23.29 6.91
CA SER A 94 -2.66 -24.48 7.48
C SER A 94 -1.78 -25.14 8.56
N THR A 95 -2.43 -25.94 9.41
CA THR A 95 -1.78 -26.85 10.38
C THR A 95 -2.18 -28.28 10.07
N GLY A 96 -1.22 -29.17 9.92
CA GLY A 96 -1.43 -30.62 9.79
C GLY A 96 -1.80 -31.28 11.13
N PHE A 97 -2.56 -32.35 11.08
CA PHE A 97 -2.79 -33.21 12.29
C PHE A 97 -1.52 -33.93 12.78
N ASP A 98 -0.50 -33.98 11.90
CA ASP A 98 0.87 -34.39 12.21
C ASP A 98 1.70 -33.27 12.89
N GLN A 99 1.07 -32.15 13.26
CA GLN A 99 1.66 -30.97 13.86
C GLN A 99 2.56 -30.16 12.91
N THR A 100 2.60 -30.45 11.62
CA THR A 100 3.28 -29.60 10.65
C THR A 100 2.52 -28.29 10.48
N ILE A 101 3.24 -27.19 10.28
CA ILE A 101 2.67 -25.87 10.01
C ILE A 101 3.19 -25.32 8.69
N ASP A 102 2.31 -24.64 7.99
CA ASP A 102 2.65 -23.88 6.77
C ASP A 102 1.77 -22.61 6.74
N TYR A 103 2.35 -21.51 7.19
CA TYR A 103 1.66 -20.21 7.24
C TYR A 103 2.47 -19.14 6.53
N ASN A 104 1.76 -18.26 5.88
CA ASN A 104 2.31 -17.02 5.31
C ASN A 104 1.62 -15.82 5.94
N TRP A 105 2.40 -14.89 6.45
CA TRP A 105 1.95 -13.65 7.03
C TRP A 105 2.43 -12.49 6.19
N LYS A 106 1.48 -11.69 5.68
CA LYS A 106 1.76 -10.41 5.06
C LYS A 106 1.49 -9.33 6.09
N MET A 107 2.55 -8.67 6.53
CA MET A 107 2.46 -7.64 7.57
C MET A 107 2.73 -6.26 7.00
N THR A 108 1.97 -5.26 7.43
CA THR A 108 2.24 -3.85 7.22
C THR A 108 2.69 -3.26 8.54
N VAL A 109 3.98 -2.98 8.64
CA VAL A 109 4.66 -2.58 9.87
C VAL A 109 4.99 -1.09 9.79
N PRO A 110 4.57 -0.24 10.77
CA PRO A 110 5.04 1.13 10.85
C PRO A 110 6.55 1.20 10.95
N THR A 111 7.17 2.09 10.17
CA THR A 111 8.63 2.20 10.11
C THR A 111 9.24 2.52 11.47
N GLU A 112 8.53 3.26 12.31
CA GLU A 112 8.93 3.60 13.67
C GLU A 112 9.11 2.39 14.62
N MET A 113 8.50 1.23 14.28
CA MET A 113 8.60 0.01 15.09
C MET A 113 9.87 -0.80 14.83
N PHE A 114 10.57 -0.53 13.74
CA PHE A 114 11.85 -1.18 13.47
C PHE A 114 12.96 -0.56 14.33
N GLY A 115 13.92 -1.38 14.74
CA GLY A 115 15.08 -0.90 15.49
C GLY A 115 15.93 0.08 14.67
N ALA A 116 16.75 0.88 15.36
CA ALA A 116 17.58 1.93 14.75
C ALA A 116 18.46 1.44 13.57
N GLN A 117 18.95 0.19 13.63
CA GLN A 117 19.75 -0.39 12.56
C GLN A 117 18.97 -0.59 11.26
N ALA A 118 17.72 -1.07 11.34
CA ALA A 118 16.86 -1.26 10.17
C ALA A 118 16.46 0.12 9.59
N ASN A 119 16.14 1.08 10.45
CA ASN A 119 15.85 2.44 10.03
C ASN A 119 17.03 3.11 9.34
N ASN A 120 18.26 2.90 9.83
CA ASN A 120 19.48 3.43 9.21
C ASN A 120 19.76 2.79 7.84
N MET A 121 19.46 1.49 7.67
CA MET A 121 19.60 0.82 6.38
C MET A 121 18.62 1.39 5.35
N VAL A 122 17.36 1.56 5.72
CA VAL A 122 16.34 2.18 4.84
C VAL A 122 16.70 3.63 4.53
N ALA A 123 17.15 4.41 5.53
CA ALA A 123 17.60 5.78 5.34
C ALA A 123 18.81 5.87 4.40
N GLY A 124 19.76 4.94 4.51
CA GLY A 124 20.91 4.86 3.61
C GLY A 124 20.52 4.59 2.15
N LEU A 125 19.60 3.66 1.93
CA LEU A 125 19.07 3.37 0.59
C LEU A 125 18.31 4.57 0.00
N LEU A 126 17.50 5.24 0.82
CA LEU A 126 16.77 6.45 0.43
C LEU A 126 17.73 7.62 0.13
N GLY A 127 18.81 7.75 0.91
CA GLY A 127 19.84 8.76 0.66
C GLY A 127 20.55 8.57 -0.68
N GLN A 128 20.92 7.33 -1.03
CA GLN A 128 21.50 7.01 -2.33
C GLN A 128 20.49 7.28 -3.47
N ALA A 129 19.23 6.90 -3.30
CA ALA A 129 18.20 7.17 -4.28
C ALA A 129 17.94 8.68 -4.44
N SER A 130 17.90 9.44 -3.33
CA SER A 130 17.73 10.89 -3.35
C SER A 130 18.86 11.58 -4.11
N SER A 131 20.10 11.12 -3.92
CA SER A 131 21.26 11.65 -4.65
C SER A 131 21.20 11.35 -6.15
N ALA A 132 20.66 10.19 -6.54
CA ALA A 132 20.54 9.80 -7.94
C ALA A 132 19.47 10.60 -8.72
N ILE A 133 18.42 11.07 -8.04
CA ILE A 133 17.30 11.82 -8.66
C ILE A 133 17.29 13.31 -8.32
N GLY A 134 18.25 13.78 -7.50
CA GLY A 134 18.34 15.20 -7.12
C GLY A 134 17.22 15.71 -6.21
N THR A 135 16.42 14.79 -5.61
CA THR A 135 15.25 15.12 -4.80
C THR A 135 15.28 14.38 -3.48
N THR A 136 14.92 15.05 -2.38
CA THR A 136 14.87 14.40 -1.05
C THR A 136 13.70 13.42 -0.97
N VAL A 137 13.98 12.12 -0.82
CA VAL A 137 12.96 11.09 -0.61
C VAL A 137 12.75 10.87 0.88
N SER A 138 11.52 11.03 1.34
CA SER A 138 11.17 10.80 2.74
C SER A 138 11.05 9.30 3.03
N MET A 139 11.35 8.90 4.27
CA MET A 139 11.16 7.53 4.72
C MET A 139 9.69 7.11 4.63
N PRO A 140 9.36 5.93 4.07
CA PRO A 140 7.99 5.46 4.03
C PRO A 140 7.44 5.28 5.45
N LYS A 141 6.17 5.61 5.67
CA LYS A 141 5.54 5.48 7.00
C LYS A 141 5.38 4.02 7.42
N THR A 142 5.27 3.11 6.45
CA THR A 142 5.07 1.68 6.69
C THR A 142 5.92 0.85 5.73
N VAL A 143 6.30 -0.34 6.18
CA VAL A 143 7.02 -1.35 5.38
C VAL A 143 6.19 -2.62 5.33
N LYS A 144 6.06 -3.21 4.15
CA LYS A 144 5.42 -4.53 3.97
C LYS A 144 6.47 -5.63 4.17
N VAL A 145 6.16 -6.57 5.06
CA VAL A 145 7.02 -7.70 5.38
C VAL A 145 6.25 -8.99 5.16
N ASN A 146 6.81 -9.91 4.37
CA ASN A 146 6.28 -11.25 4.20
C ASN A 146 7.07 -12.22 5.07
N VAL A 147 6.36 -13.06 5.84
CA VAL A 147 6.97 -14.04 6.74
C VAL A 147 6.35 -15.40 6.50
N GLY A 148 7.16 -16.37 6.16
CA GLY A 148 6.77 -17.78 6.09
C GLY A 148 7.09 -18.50 7.40
N PHE A 149 6.11 -19.25 7.92
CA PHE A 149 6.28 -20.16 9.05
C PHE A 149 6.11 -21.59 8.55
N GLY A 150 7.09 -22.44 8.80
CA GLY A 150 7.09 -23.85 8.43
C GLY A 150 7.58 -24.73 9.58
N GLY A 151 7.88 -25.99 9.27
CA GLY A 151 8.32 -26.98 10.27
C GLY A 151 7.16 -27.55 11.07
N THR A 152 7.33 -27.71 12.39
CA THR A 152 6.27 -28.20 13.28
C THR A 152 5.96 -27.18 14.37
N VAL A 153 4.80 -27.34 15.03
CA VAL A 153 4.40 -26.50 16.17
C VAL A 153 5.51 -26.43 17.23
N MET A 154 6.18 -27.56 17.51
CA MET A 154 7.25 -27.63 18.51
C MET A 154 8.61 -27.16 18.01
N LYS A 155 8.87 -27.25 16.71
CA LYS A 155 10.13 -26.82 16.06
C LYS A 155 9.83 -25.98 14.82
N PRO A 156 9.33 -24.76 15.02
CA PRO A 156 8.99 -23.89 13.90
C PRO A 156 10.24 -23.35 13.20
N THR A 157 10.14 -23.25 11.89
CA THR A 157 11.07 -22.50 11.06
C THR A 157 10.44 -21.18 10.64
N VAL A 158 11.21 -20.12 10.63
CA VAL A 158 10.77 -18.78 10.22
C VAL A 158 11.60 -18.36 9.02
N LYS A 159 10.92 -17.97 7.95
CA LYS A 159 11.52 -17.41 6.75
C LYS A 159 10.99 -16.00 6.59
N THR A 160 11.84 -15.01 6.76
CA THR A 160 11.51 -13.60 6.48
C THR A 160 11.88 -13.30 5.03
N GLY A 161 10.88 -13.02 4.19
CA GLY A 161 11.08 -12.96 2.75
C GLY A 161 11.30 -14.34 2.13
N THR A 162 11.01 -14.47 0.86
CA THR A 162 11.12 -15.75 0.10
C THR A 162 12.55 -16.15 -0.26
N LYS A 163 13.55 -15.54 0.28
CA LYS A 163 15.02 -15.81 0.39
C LYS A 163 15.63 -14.59 1.05
N ALA A 164 16.76 -14.70 1.73
CA ALA A 164 17.40 -13.58 2.41
C ALA A 164 17.63 -12.33 1.51
N GLY A 165 17.65 -12.50 0.17
CA GLY A 165 17.68 -11.40 -0.80
C GLY A 165 16.33 -10.74 -1.13
N GLU A 166 15.19 -11.35 -0.81
CA GLU A 166 13.86 -10.81 -1.17
C GLU A 166 13.27 -9.89 -0.11
N ALA A 167 13.68 -10.00 1.16
CA ALA A 167 13.36 -8.98 2.16
C ALA A 167 14.08 -7.67 1.85
N GLU A 168 15.34 -7.72 1.43
CA GLU A 168 16.09 -6.56 0.93
C GLU A 168 15.53 -6.06 -0.41
N ALA A 169 15.15 -6.97 -1.34
CA ALA A 169 14.50 -6.62 -2.59
C ALA A 169 13.13 -5.96 -2.35
N SER A 170 12.32 -6.51 -1.44
CA SER A 170 11.02 -5.93 -1.08
C SER A 170 11.15 -4.53 -0.48
N VAL A 171 12.16 -4.27 0.35
CA VAL A 171 12.44 -2.92 0.88
C VAL A 171 12.95 -2.00 -0.22
N LYS A 172 13.83 -2.50 -1.11
CA LYS A 172 14.30 -1.75 -2.28
C LYS A 172 13.16 -1.41 -3.25
N ASP A 173 12.30 -2.38 -3.56
CA ASP A 173 11.16 -2.17 -4.46
C ASP A 173 10.15 -1.17 -3.87
N GLN A 174 9.91 -1.20 -2.57
CA GLN A 174 9.04 -0.23 -1.89
C GLN A 174 9.68 1.16 -1.84
N ALA A 175 10.98 1.26 -1.62
CA ALA A 175 11.72 2.52 -1.72
C ALA A 175 11.64 3.09 -3.14
N VAL A 176 11.85 2.26 -4.17
CA VAL A 176 11.73 2.66 -5.59
C VAL A 176 10.29 3.08 -5.93
N THR A 177 9.27 2.40 -5.41
CA THR A 177 7.86 2.78 -5.62
C THR A 177 7.55 4.12 -4.94
N ALA A 178 7.97 4.32 -3.69
CA ALA A 178 7.80 5.58 -2.99
C ALA A 178 8.51 6.76 -3.68
N ILE A 179 9.67 6.50 -4.30
CA ILE A 179 10.40 7.48 -5.12
C ILE A 179 9.60 7.83 -6.38
N LYS A 180 9.07 6.83 -7.09
CA LYS A 180 8.26 7.03 -8.30
C LYS A 180 6.99 7.82 -8.00
N ASP A 181 6.31 7.50 -6.90
CA ASP A 181 5.08 8.17 -6.50
C ASP A 181 5.34 9.65 -6.18
N LYS A 182 6.43 9.95 -5.49
CA LYS A 182 6.82 11.33 -5.16
C LYS A 182 7.28 12.11 -6.39
N ALA A 183 8.05 11.49 -7.29
CA ALA A 183 8.43 12.09 -8.56
C ALA A 183 7.19 12.39 -9.45
N ASN A 184 6.19 11.52 -9.42
CA ASN A 184 4.91 11.75 -10.09
C ASN A 184 4.13 12.91 -9.48
N GLU A 185 4.07 13.02 -8.15
CA GLU A 185 3.41 14.14 -7.47
C GLU A 185 4.10 15.48 -7.80
N GLU A 186 5.43 15.53 -7.81
CA GLU A 186 6.16 16.74 -8.20
C GLU A 186 5.97 17.09 -9.68
N ALA A 187 5.99 16.10 -10.57
CA ALA A 187 5.70 16.29 -11.98
C ALA A 187 4.29 16.84 -12.20
N GLN A 188 3.29 16.35 -11.48
CA GLN A 188 1.92 16.87 -11.55
C GLN A 188 1.82 18.30 -11.03
N LYS A 189 2.54 18.69 -9.97
CA LYS A 189 2.61 20.06 -9.49
C LYS A 189 3.20 21.01 -10.55
N ILE A 190 4.33 20.62 -11.14
CA ILE A 190 4.98 21.40 -12.20
C ILE A 190 4.05 21.56 -13.39
N LEU A 191 3.33 20.52 -13.78
CA LEU A 191 2.33 20.58 -14.87
C LEU A 191 1.18 21.54 -14.53
N ALA A 192 0.65 21.46 -13.30
CA ALA A 192 -0.42 22.36 -12.86
C ALA A 192 0.03 23.83 -12.83
N ASP A 193 1.23 24.09 -12.31
CA ASP A 193 1.80 25.44 -12.29
C ASP A 193 2.06 25.97 -13.71
N ALA A 194 2.57 25.14 -14.61
CA ALA A 194 2.77 25.50 -16.01
C ALA A 194 1.43 25.78 -16.71
N GLN A 195 0.40 24.99 -16.47
CA GLN A 195 -0.95 25.23 -17.00
C GLN A 195 -1.54 26.56 -16.49
N ALA A 196 -1.39 26.84 -15.18
CA ALA A 196 -1.85 28.12 -14.61
C ALA A 196 -1.14 29.33 -15.23
N GLN A 197 0.17 29.22 -15.48
CA GLN A 197 0.94 30.26 -16.16
C GLN A 197 0.48 30.46 -17.62
N VAL A 198 0.20 29.38 -18.35
CA VAL A 198 -0.31 29.44 -19.72
C VAL A 198 -1.69 30.13 -19.77
N GLU A 199 -2.59 29.80 -18.85
CA GLU A 199 -3.91 30.43 -18.77
C GLU A 199 -3.81 31.93 -18.44
N LYS A 200 -2.90 32.29 -17.53
CA LYS A 200 -2.62 33.71 -17.24
C LYS A 200 -2.09 34.46 -18.47
N LEU A 201 -1.12 33.89 -19.18
CA LEU A 201 -0.58 34.48 -20.41
C LEU A 201 -1.64 34.63 -21.50
N LYS A 202 -2.55 33.67 -21.66
CA LYS A 202 -3.67 33.78 -22.59
C LYS A 202 -4.62 34.92 -22.20
N ALA A 203 -4.93 35.04 -20.90
CA ALA A 203 -5.78 36.13 -20.42
C ALA A 203 -5.13 37.51 -20.67
N ASP A 204 -3.84 37.66 -20.35
CA ASP A 204 -3.09 38.88 -20.55
C ASP A 204 -2.98 39.24 -22.06
N ALA A 205 -2.72 38.25 -22.90
CA ALA A 205 -2.69 38.44 -24.37
C ALA A 205 -4.06 38.85 -24.92
N LYS A 206 -5.15 38.28 -24.38
CA LYS A 206 -6.51 38.70 -24.78
C LYS A 206 -6.79 40.15 -24.40
N VAL A 207 -6.48 40.55 -23.17
CA VAL A 207 -6.65 41.95 -22.72
C VAL A 207 -5.83 42.91 -23.58
N ALA A 208 -4.59 42.58 -23.91
CA ALA A 208 -3.74 43.38 -24.78
C ALA A 208 -4.32 43.50 -26.21
N SER A 209 -4.83 42.39 -26.74
CA SER A 209 -5.48 42.35 -28.06
C SER A 209 -6.75 43.21 -28.10
N ASP A 210 -7.60 43.10 -27.08
CA ASP A 210 -8.85 43.86 -27.00
C ASP A 210 -8.56 45.38 -26.84
N LYS A 211 -7.53 45.74 -26.09
CA LYS A 211 -7.06 47.13 -25.98
C LYS A 211 -6.56 47.67 -27.31
N LEU A 212 -5.72 46.95 -28.04
CA LEU A 212 -5.24 47.34 -29.36
C LEU A 212 -6.37 47.51 -30.37
N LYS A 213 -7.37 46.64 -30.34
CA LYS A 213 -8.57 46.79 -31.17
C LYS A 213 -9.36 48.06 -30.84
N ALA A 214 -9.59 48.31 -29.54
CA ALA A 214 -10.30 49.51 -29.10
C ALA A 214 -9.56 50.80 -29.52
N GLU A 215 -8.24 50.83 -29.35
CA GLU A 215 -7.40 51.96 -29.78
C GLU A 215 -7.42 52.14 -31.31
N GLY A 216 -7.36 51.03 -32.07
CA GLY A 216 -7.46 51.05 -33.53
C GLY A 216 -8.81 51.58 -34.02
N TYR A 217 -9.92 51.13 -33.44
CA TYR A 217 -11.25 51.65 -33.77
C TYR A 217 -11.41 53.14 -33.41
N ALA A 218 -10.92 53.56 -32.24
CA ALA A 218 -10.95 54.97 -31.84
C ALA A 218 -10.11 55.85 -32.75
N ALA A 219 -8.97 55.38 -33.25
CA ALA A 219 -8.15 56.09 -34.22
C ALA A 219 -8.84 56.20 -35.60
N ALA A 220 -9.49 55.12 -36.06
CA ALA A 220 -10.25 55.09 -37.30
C ALA A 220 -11.47 56.02 -37.22
N ASP A 221 -12.21 56.04 -36.14
CA ASP A 221 -13.35 56.93 -35.92
C ASP A 221 -12.92 58.40 -35.94
N LYS A 222 -11.79 58.78 -35.34
CA LYS A 222 -11.23 60.14 -35.44
C LYS A 222 -10.89 60.52 -36.86
N GLN A 223 -10.26 59.67 -37.65
CA GLN A 223 -9.95 59.91 -39.04
C GLN A 223 -11.23 60.12 -39.86
N VAL A 224 -12.33 59.41 -39.57
CA VAL A 224 -13.63 59.59 -40.23
C VAL A 224 -14.30 60.91 -39.85
N GLU A 225 -14.12 61.36 -38.58
CA GLU A 225 -14.67 62.67 -38.14
C GLU A 225 -14.04 63.87 -38.85
N ASP A 226 -12.75 63.79 -39.18
CA ASP A 226 -12.02 64.87 -39.88
C ASP A 226 -12.38 65.01 -41.36
N VAL A 227 -13.18 64.06 -41.92
CA VAL A 227 -13.63 64.13 -43.30
C VAL A 227 -14.77 65.17 -43.49
N LYS A 228 -14.49 66.33 -44.12
CA LYS A 228 -15.42 67.42 -44.29
C LYS A 228 -16.54 67.17 -45.33
N ASN A 229 -16.41 66.14 -46.17
CA ASN A 229 -17.41 65.83 -47.21
C ASN A 229 -18.39 64.75 -46.67
N PRO A 230 -19.71 65.02 -46.63
CA PRO A 230 -20.69 64.10 -46.08
C PRO A 230 -20.78 62.74 -46.81
N ILE A 231 -20.55 62.70 -48.12
CA ILE A 231 -20.58 61.50 -48.95
C ILE A 231 -19.31 60.67 -48.70
N ALA A 232 -18.15 61.31 -48.59
CA ALA A 232 -16.88 60.65 -48.24
C ALA A 232 -16.90 60.16 -46.82
N LYS A 233 -17.59 60.80 -45.88
CA LYS A 233 -17.78 60.35 -44.47
C LYS A 233 -18.55 59.04 -44.37
N ILE A 234 -19.58 58.84 -45.18
CA ILE A 234 -20.36 57.63 -45.26
C ILE A 234 -19.50 56.44 -45.82
N ALA A 235 -18.73 56.75 -46.88
CA ALA A 235 -17.83 55.77 -47.49
C ALA A 235 -16.69 55.33 -46.52
N ALA A 236 -16.09 56.28 -45.81
CA ALA A 236 -15.04 56.01 -44.81
C ALA A 236 -15.57 55.20 -43.60
N LYS A 237 -16.82 55.46 -43.14
CA LYS A 237 -17.48 54.69 -42.06
C LYS A 237 -17.80 53.25 -42.43
N LYS A 238 -17.91 52.94 -43.73
CA LYS A 238 -18.11 51.57 -44.24
C LYS A 238 -16.81 50.80 -44.43
N ALA A 239 -15.67 51.47 -44.48
CA ALA A 239 -14.36 50.92 -44.71
C ALA A 239 -13.53 50.77 -43.41
N ALA A 240 -13.92 51.42 -42.30
CA ALA A 240 -13.33 51.28 -40.94
C ALA A 240 -14.04 50.21 -40.14
#